data_c76611b092515f5bba4f024d10aec176
#
_entry.id   c76611b092515f5bba4f024d10aec176
#
_cell.length_a   1.000
_cell.length_b   1.000
_cell.length_c   1.000
_cell.angle_alpha   90.00
_cell.angle_beta   90.00
_cell.angle_gamma   90.00
#
_symmetry.space_group_name_H-M   'P 1'
#
loop_
_entity.id
_entity.type
_entity.pdbx_description
1 polymer ?
#
loop_
_entity_poly.entity_id
_entity_poly.type
_entity_poly.pdbx_seq_one_letter_code
_entity_poly.pdbx_strand_id
1 'polypeptide(L)'
;RALANPNRISPDLLARSGRNVNIIGVRGKHDLSDRTRRVEVHEIDASIHAQGFLMVHLPKERLLVQADAYTPLATGMPPPAVPNANNVNLVQNIERLNLPVDRILPLHGRIVPLSELHAAIGRK
;
A
#
# COMPACT_ATOMS: atom_id res chain seq x y z
N ARG A 1 -8.66 -17.19 -7.88
CA ARG A 1 -9.53 -17.65 -9.00
C ARG A 1 -8.96 -17.29 -10.37
N ALA A 2 -8.45 -16.05 -10.59
CA ALA A 2 -7.90 -15.63 -11.90
C ALA A 2 -6.67 -16.48 -12.33
N LEU A 3 -5.77 -16.77 -11.39
CA LEU A 3 -4.58 -17.59 -11.66
C LEU A 3 -4.90 -19.06 -11.94
N ALA A 4 -5.99 -19.59 -11.37
CA ALA A 4 -6.46 -20.96 -11.64
C ALA A 4 -7.29 -21.07 -12.93
N ASN A 5 -7.80 -19.95 -13.43
CA ASN A 5 -8.61 -19.88 -14.66
C ASN A 5 -8.08 -18.74 -15.55
N PRO A 6 -6.93 -18.94 -16.20
CA PRO A 6 -6.35 -17.93 -17.08
C PRO A 6 -7.25 -17.67 -18.28
N ASN A 7 -7.16 -16.46 -18.84
CA ASN A 7 -7.88 -16.12 -20.06
C ASN A 7 -7.39 -17.02 -21.21
N ARG A 8 -8.30 -17.82 -21.78
CA ARG A 8 -7.97 -18.78 -22.85
C ARG A 8 -7.81 -18.12 -24.22
N ILE A 9 -8.47 -16.98 -24.44
CA ILE A 9 -8.41 -16.27 -25.73
C ILE A 9 -7.13 -15.45 -25.83
N SER A 10 -6.74 -14.79 -24.73
CA SER A 10 -5.51 -13.98 -24.65
C SER A 10 -4.78 -14.28 -23.33
N PRO A 11 -4.08 -15.43 -23.26
CA PRO A 11 -3.38 -15.83 -22.04
C PRO A 11 -2.22 -14.86 -21.76
N ASP A 12 -2.07 -14.47 -20.49
CA ASP A 12 -0.95 -13.66 -20.03
C ASP A 12 0.39 -14.42 -20.05
N LEU A 13 1.49 -13.73 -19.74
CA LEU A 13 2.83 -14.33 -19.74
C LEU A 13 2.95 -15.50 -18.74
N LEU A 14 2.25 -15.42 -17.61
CA LEU A 14 2.27 -16.47 -16.60
C LEU A 14 1.60 -17.75 -17.14
N ALA A 15 0.40 -17.61 -17.69
CA ALA A 15 -0.33 -18.71 -18.30
C ALA A 15 0.46 -19.37 -19.45
N ARG A 16 1.17 -18.56 -20.25
CA ARG A 16 2.04 -19.05 -21.33
C ARG A 16 3.29 -19.75 -20.82
N SER A 17 3.81 -19.36 -19.66
CA SER A 17 5.06 -19.92 -19.11
C SER A 17 4.92 -21.36 -18.61
N GLY A 18 3.70 -21.84 -18.36
CA GLY A 18 3.43 -23.13 -17.72
C GLY A 18 3.97 -23.25 -16.30
N ARG A 19 4.42 -22.16 -15.69
CA ARG A 19 5.01 -22.15 -14.34
C ARG A 19 3.92 -22.18 -13.29
N ASN A 20 4.12 -22.97 -12.25
CA ASN A 20 3.32 -22.90 -11.05
C ASN A 20 3.70 -21.67 -10.24
N VAL A 21 2.71 -20.93 -9.77
CA VAL A 21 2.91 -19.75 -8.90
C VAL A 21 2.63 -20.16 -7.48
N ASN A 22 3.55 -19.84 -6.60
CA ASN A 22 3.32 -19.91 -5.17
C ASN A 22 2.60 -18.62 -4.72
N ILE A 23 1.34 -18.74 -4.28
CA ILE A 23 0.53 -17.63 -3.80
C ILE A 23 0.51 -17.68 -2.30
N ILE A 24 0.99 -16.61 -1.66
CA ILE A 24 0.95 -16.42 -0.23
C ILE A 24 -0.15 -15.43 0.10
N GLY A 25 -1.21 -15.91 0.78
CA GLY A 25 -2.23 -15.03 1.34
C GLY A 25 -1.71 -14.34 2.59
N VAL A 26 -1.82 -13.01 2.63
CA VAL A 26 -1.37 -12.23 3.79
C VAL A 26 -2.59 -11.88 4.64
N ARG A 27 -2.52 -12.25 5.92
CA ARG A 27 -3.41 -11.76 6.99
C ARG A 27 -2.55 -11.14 8.07
N GLY A 28 -2.83 -9.88 8.39
CA GLY A 28 -2.04 -9.10 9.33
C GLY A 28 -0.69 -8.71 8.74
N LYS A 29 0.31 -9.58 8.80
CA LYS A 29 1.68 -9.28 8.36
C LYS A 29 2.35 -10.46 7.66
N HIS A 30 3.18 -10.15 6.64
CA HIS A 30 4.12 -11.08 6.03
C HIS A 30 5.46 -10.40 5.78
N ASP A 31 6.56 -11.04 6.17
CA ASP A 31 7.92 -10.53 5.99
C ASP A 31 8.64 -11.26 4.87
N LEU A 32 9.23 -10.48 3.98
CA LEU A 32 10.18 -10.94 2.98
C LEU A 32 11.55 -10.38 3.33
N SER A 33 12.58 -11.20 3.36
CA SER A 33 13.93 -10.73 3.66
C SER A 33 15.00 -11.51 2.92
N ASP A 34 16.06 -10.82 2.59
CA ASP A 34 17.34 -11.39 2.20
C ASP A 34 18.43 -10.93 3.18
N ARG A 35 19.72 -11.14 2.82
CA ARG A 35 20.85 -10.73 3.67
C ARG A 35 21.00 -9.22 3.82
N THR A 36 20.35 -8.42 2.99
CA THR A 36 20.57 -6.97 2.87
C THR A 36 19.35 -6.14 3.21
N ARG A 37 18.16 -6.66 2.97
CA ARG A 37 16.91 -5.92 3.06
C ARG A 37 15.78 -6.76 3.64
N ARG A 38 14.86 -6.05 4.29
CA ARG A 38 13.59 -6.57 4.76
C ARG A 38 12.47 -5.76 4.14
N VAL A 39 11.44 -6.46 3.69
CA VAL A 39 10.19 -5.89 3.18
C VAL A 39 9.07 -6.44 4.02
N GLU A 40 8.27 -5.58 4.59
CA GLU A 40 7.13 -5.94 5.43
C GLU A 40 5.85 -5.67 4.65
N VAL A 41 5.04 -6.69 4.45
CA VAL A 41 3.71 -6.58 3.85
C VAL A 41 2.68 -6.60 4.97
N HIS A 42 1.89 -5.54 5.09
CA HIS A 42 0.88 -5.41 6.13
C HIS A 42 -0.51 -5.29 5.53
N GLU A 43 -1.48 -5.92 6.17
CA GLU A 43 -2.88 -5.70 5.87
C GLU A 43 -3.33 -4.36 6.46
N ILE A 44 -4.02 -3.55 5.65
CA ILE A 44 -4.69 -2.33 6.09
C ILE A 44 -6.01 -2.76 6.72
N ASP A 45 -6.05 -2.77 8.05
CA ASP A 45 -7.22 -3.15 8.80
C ASP A 45 -8.37 -2.17 8.58
N ALA A 46 -9.61 -2.68 8.57
CA ALA A 46 -10.82 -1.92 8.34
C ALA A 46 -10.78 -1.04 7.07
N SER A 47 -10.08 -1.51 6.03
CA SER A 47 -10.04 -0.79 4.76
C SER A 47 -11.43 -0.69 4.14
N ILE A 48 -11.83 0.54 3.79
CA ILE A 48 -13.07 0.82 3.07
C ILE A 48 -12.89 0.78 1.55
N HIS A 49 -11.63 0.69 1.08
CA HIS A 49 -11.32 0.61 -0.35
C HIS A 49 -11.50 -0.81 -0.89
N ALA A 50 -10.91 -1.79 -0.22
CA ALA A 50 -11.00 -3.20 -0.60
C ALA A 50 -10.75 -4.11 0.60
N GLN A 51 -11.40 -5.28 0.61
CA GLN A 51 -11.11 -6.33 1.57
C GLN A 51 -9.72 -6.95 1.30
N GLY A 52 -8.91 -7.15 2.34
CA GLY A 52 -7.56 -7.69 2.21
C GLY A 52 -6.60 -6.72 1.52
N PHE A 53 -6.83 -5.42 1.69
CA PHE A 53 -5.99 -4.38 1.10
C PHE A 53 -4.64 -4.34 1.81
N LEU A 54 -3.56 -4.26 1.03
CA LEU A 54 -2.21 -4.39 1.55
C LEU A 54 -1.40 -3.10 1.34
N MET A 55 -0.46 -2.87 2.25
CA MET A 55 0.61 -1.88 2.11
C MET A 55 1.95 -2.55 2.36
N VAL A 56 3.01 -1.98 1.80
CA VAL A 56 4.38 -2.49 1.92
C VAL A 56 5.25 -1.47 2.63
N HIS A 57 5.88 -1.88 3.71
CA HIS A 57 6.82 -1.05 4.46
C HIS A 57 8.26 -1.51 4.20
N LEU A 58 9.14 -0.57 3.92
CA LEU A 58 10.57 -0.74 3.78
C LEU A 58 11.25 -0.09 5.00
N PRO A 59 11.55 -0.86 6.07
CA PRO A 59 11.96 -0.28 7.35
C PRO A 59 13.26 0.52 7.27
N LYS A 60 14.24 0.03 6.51
CA LYS A 60 15.55 0.69 6.35
C LYS A 60 15.41 2.04 5.67
N GLU A 61 14.56 2.14 4.68
CA GLU A 61 14.28 3.34 3.90
C GLU A 61 13.22 4.25 4.56
N ARG A 62 12.55 3.76 5.63
CA ARG A 62 11.41 4.40 6.29
C ARG A 62 10.35 4.83 5.27
N LEU A 63 10.12 3.96 4.28
CA LEU A 63 9.25 4.20 3.13
C LEU A 63 8.04 3.28 3.19
N LEU A 64 6.85 3.86 3.06
CA LEU A 64 5.60 3.14 2.90
C LEU A 64 5.14 3.18 1.45
N VAL A 65 4.96 2.01 0.84
CA VAL A 65 4.40 1.85 -0.51
C VAL A 65 2.95 1.42 -0.37
N GLN A 66 2.06 2.10 -1.07
CA GLN A 66 0.64 1.78 -1.07
C GLN A 66 -0.01 2.14 -2.42
N ALA A 67 -1.12 1.53 -2.76
CA ALA A 67 -1.82 1.79 -4.00
C ALA A 67 -2.81 2.97 -3.85
N ASP A 68 -4.03 2.71 -3.42
CA ASP A 68 -5.15 3.65 -3.52
C ASP A 68 -5.66 4.15 -2.16
N ALA A 69 -4.92 3.85 -1.06
CA ALA A 69 -5.26 4.35 0.27
C ALA A 69 -5.02 5.86 0.41
N TYR A 70 -4.09 6.40 -0.38
CA TYR A 70 -3.78 7.82 -0.43
C TYR A 70 -3.22 8.23 -1.78
N THR A 71 -3.78 9.25 -2.39
CA THR A 71 -3.25 9.95 -3.56
C THR A 71 -2.93 11.39 -3.17
N PRO A 72 -1.66 11.83 -3.26
CA PRO A 72 -1.28 13.19 -2.94
C PRO A 72 -2.02 14.22 -3.81
N LEU A 73 -2.40 15.32 -3.20
CA LEU A 73 -2.94 16.46 -3.93
C LEU A 73 -1.89 17.06 -4.87
N ALA A 74 -2.34 17.74 -5.90
CA ALA A 74 -1.45 18.55 -6.73
C ALA A 74 -0.75 19.61 -5.85
N THR A 75 0.49 19.94 -6.21
CA THR A 75 1.30 20.91 -5.47
C THR A 75 0.56 22.25 -5.34
N GLY A 76 0.48 22.77 -4.13
CA GLY A 76 -0.21 24.04 -3.84
C GLY A 76 -1.72 23.95 -3.64
N MET A 77 -2.32 22.77 -3.81
CA MET A 77 -3.74 22.59 -3.50
C MET A 77 -3.95 22.52 -1.97
N PRO A 78 -4.93 23.24 -1.43
CA PRO A 78 -5.26 23.14 -0.01
C PRO A 78 -5.87 21.75 0.29
N PRO A 79 -5.70 21.26 1.52
CA PRO A 79 -6.37 20.03 1.94
C PRO A 79 -7.90 20.20 1.89
N PRO A 80 -8.64 19.11 1.62
CA PRO A 80 -10.10 19.17 1.56
C PRO A 80 -10.69 19.51 2.94
N ALA A 81 -11.80 20.24 2.95
CA ALA A 81 -12.49 20.59 4.20
C ALA A 81 -12.96 19.34 4.98
N VAL A 82 -13.29 18.26 4.26
CA VAL A 82 -13.61 16.95 4.86
C VAL A 82 -12.52 15.96 4.45
N PRO A 83 -11.78 15.38 5.41
CA PRO A 83 -10.76 14.40 5.11
C PRO A 83 -11.31 13.17 4.39
N ASN A 84 -10.56 12.65 3.44
CA ASN A 84 -10.89 11.38 2.80
C ASN A 84 -10.74 10.24 3.82
N ALA A 85 -11.77 9.41 3.96
CA ALA A 85 -11.81 8.34 4.94
C ALA A 85 -10.71 7.28 4.71
N ASN A 86 -10.29 7.02 3.45
CA ASN A 86 -9.14 6.14 3.17
C ASN A 86 -7.84 6.71 3.73
N ASN A 87 -7.63 8.04 3.63
CA ASN A 87 -6.45 8.70 4.18
C ASN A 87 -6.42 8.59 5.71
N VAL A 88 -7.57 8.79 6.37
CA VAL A 88 -7.71 8.62 7.82
C VAL A 88 -7.41 7.18 8.23
N ASN A 89 -7.98 6.20 7.54
CA ASN A 89 -7.76 4.79 7.78
C ASN A 89 -6.27 4.41 7.60
N LEU A 90 -5.61 4.94 6.57
CA LEU A 90 -4.17 4.69 6.37
C LEU A 90 -3.33 5.22 7.54
N VAL A 91 -3.58 6.46 8.00
CA VAL A 91 -2.88 7.03 9.17
C VAL A 91 -3.11 6.18 10.40
N GLN A 92 -4.35 5.78 10.68
CA GLN A 92 -4.68 4.92 11.82
C GLN A 92 -3.93 3.59 11.78
N ASN A 93 -3.76 2.99 10.59
CA ASN A 93 -3.00 1.75 10.44
C ASN A 93 -1.49 1.96 10.64
N ILE A 94 -0.91 3.05 10.13
CA ILE A 94 0.50 3.40 10.37
C ILE A 94 0.75 3.54 11.88
N GLU A 95 -0.12 4.25 12.60
CA GLU A 95 -0.03 4.48 14.04
C GLU A 95 -0.25 3.18 14.84
N ARG A 96 -1.31 2.42 14.54
CA ARG A 96 -1.63 1.15 15.20
C ARG A 96 -0.47 0.15 15.11
N LEU A 97 0.19 0.11 13.96
CA LEU A 97 1.32 -0.79 13.71
C LEU A 97 2.66 -0.19 14.14
N ASN A 98 2.67 1.05 14.63
CA ASN A 98 3.86 1.80 15.03
C ASN A 98 4.96 1.76 13.96
N LEU A 99 4.58 1.97 12.68
CA LEU A 99 5.52 1.91 11.56
C LEU A 99 6.34 3.19 11.49
N PRO A 100 7.68 3.10 11.48
CA PRO A 100 8.56 4.24 11.31
C PRO A 100 8.58 4.69 9.84
N VAL A 101 7.66 5.56 9.45
CA VAL A 101 7.49 6.05 8.09
C VAL A 101 7.89 7.52 8.01
N ASP A 102 8.79 7.85 7.08
CA ASP A 102 9.13 9.24 6.73
C ASP A 102 8.46 9.67 5.42
N ARG A 103 8.33 8.74 4.47
CA ARG A 103 7.82 9.02 3.13
C ARG A 103 6.83 7.96 2.68
N ILE A 104 5.93 8.39 1.81
CA ILE A 104 4.93 7.53 1.16
C ILE A 104 5.22 7.52 -0.33
N LEU A 105 5.27 6.32 -0.91
CA LEU A 105 5.31 6.07 -2.34
C LEU A 105 3.93 5.54 -2.75
N PRO A 106 3.06 6.40 -3.28
CA PRO A 106 1.76 5.98 -3.78
C PRO A 106 1.88 5.38 -5.19
N LEU A 107 0.92 4.55 -5.58
CA LEU A 107 0.83 4.08 -6.96
C LEU A 107 0.51 5.24 -7.92
N HIS A 108 -0.31 6.18 -7.47
CA HIS A 108 -0.71 7.36 -8.24
C HIS A 108 -0.13 8.63 -7.62
N GLY A 109 0.57 9.43 -8.45
CA GLY A 109 1.13 10.71 -8.05
C GLY A 109 2.64 10.66 -7.75
N ARG A 110 3.09 11.45 -6.80
CA ARG A 110 4.50 11.64 -6.45
C ARG A 110 4.83 11.05 -5.08
N ILE A 111 6.09 10.75 -4.83
CA ILE A 111 6.58 10.43 -3.49
C ILE A 111 6.46 11.69 -2.62
N VAL A 112 5.90 11.52 -1.44
CA VAL A 112 5.64 12.62 -0.50
C VAL A 112 6.13 12.28 0.91
N PRO A 113 6.47 13.29 1.73
CA PRO A 113 6.68 13.07 3.16
C PRO A 113 5.36 12.69 3.85
N LEU A 114 5.44 11.94 4.95
CA LEU A 114 4.29 11.54 5.75
C LEU A 114 3.47 12.76 6.25
N SER A 115 4.13 13.90 6.46
CA SER A 115 3.47 15.14 6.86
C SER A 115 2.42 15.64 5.87
N GLU A 116 2.55 15.34 4.58
CA GLU A 116 1.51 15.68 3.60
C GLU A 116 0.24 14.84 3.78
N LEU A 117 0.37 13.57 4.13
CA LEU A 117 -0.78 12.74 4.49
C LEU A 117 -1.44 13.26 5.77
N HIS A 118 -0.64 13.65 6.78
CA HIS A 118 -1.18 14.26 7.99
C HIS A 118 -1.94 15.56 7.68
N ALA A 119 -1.37 16.44 6.85
CA ALA A 119 -2.06 17.66 6.43
C ALA A 119 -3.37 17.36 5.67
N ALA A 120 -3.38 16.31 4.81
CA ALA A 120 -4.57 15.91 4.06
C ALA A 120 -5.74 15.43 4.95
N ILE A 121 -5.46 15.08 6.21
CA ILE A 121 -6.48 14.71 7.21
C ILE A 121 -6.66 15.80 8.30
N GLY A 122 -6.12 17.00 8.09
CA GLY A 122 -6.26 18.11 9.01
C GLY A 122 -5.38 18.03 10.26
N ARG A 123 -4.36 17.19 10.28
CA ARG A 123 -3.36 17.12 11.36
C ARG A 123 -2.15 18.02 11.04
N LYS A 124 -1.60 18.64 12.05
CA LYS A 124 -0.35 19.43 11.97
C LYS A 124 0.86 18.57 12.28
#